data_f510ee92b2eb27c0f1e50fac4ad9e1e8
#
_entry.id   f510ee92b2eb27c0f1e50fac4ad9e1e8
#
_cell.length_a   1.000
_cell.length_b   1.000
_cell.length_c   1.000
_cell.angle_alpha   90.00
_cell.angle_beta   90.00
_cell.angle_gamma   90.00
#
_symmetry.space_group_name_H-M   'P 1'
#
loop_
_entity.id
_entity.type
_entity.pdbx_description
1 polymer ?
#
loop_
_entity_poly.entity_id
_entity_poly.type
_entity_poly.pdbx_seq_one_letter_code
_entity_poly.pdbx_strand_id
1 'polypeptide(L)'
;MLFDFDETLVNLDDFVDWEKAREAVVQAYLKSGIPNEIVMKYRSSVRMLSELYEYVLRSYPHRVGNRIQNQASKALEKFEVQAAKKATLMPGAKDVLAWLKSKGVRIGIVSSNSPVAIEVALTRLSIFRFVDAIVGREFPLKMKPNPDEFTHCLRKLRCTPREAVGVGDRTYDVIGAKEVGIFSVAITTGKSTKEELTRCEPDRVIGSLYEFQPIVGLLL
;
A
#
# COMPACT_ATOMS: atom_id res chain seq x y z
N MET A 1 -3.04 -10.82 9.95
CA MET A 1 -3.66 -9.58 9.48
C MET A 1 -2.79 -8.88 8.49
N LEU A 2 -3.36 -8.36 7.40
CA LEU A 2 -2.68 -7.53 6.41
C LEU A 2 -3.38 -6.17 6.38
N PHE A 3 -2.64 -5.11 6.67
CA PHE A 3 -3.17 -3.74 6.62
C PHE A 3 -2.57 -3.00 5.41
N ASP A 4 -3.39 -2.24 4.72
CA ASP A 4 -2.87 -1.10 4.00
C ASP A 4 -2.27 -0.09 4.98
N PHE A 5 -1.49 0.84 4.49
CA PHE A 5 -0.72 1.74 5.34
C PHE A 5 -1.33 3.14 5.41
N ASP A 6 -1.43 3.80 4.26
CA ASP A 6 -1.86 5.18 4.17
C ASP A 6 -3.39 5.30 4.23
N GLU A 7 -3.91 6.27 4.97
CA GLU A 7 -5.35 6.45 5.25
C GLU A 7 -6.02 5.25 5.99
N THR A 8 -5.24 4.20 6.27
CA THR A 8 -5.67 3.03 7.06
C THR A 8 -5.02 3.02 8.45
N LEU A 9 -3.70 3.09 8.55
CA LEU A 9 -2.94 3.14 9.81
C LEU A 9 -2.33 4.51 10.11
N VAL A 10 -1.99 5.26 9.07
CA VAL A 10 -1.39 6.60 9.13
C VAL A 10 -2.00 7.50 8.06
N ASN A 11 -1.86 8.83 8.19
CA ASN A 11 -2.26 9.82 7.18
C ASN A 11 -1.05 10.38 6.43
N LEU A 12 -0.34 9.54 5.69
CA LEU A 12 0.87 9.95 4.99
C LEU A 12 0.58 10.87 3.80
N ASP A 13 -0.49 10.58 3.05
CA ASP A 13 -0.91 11.29 1.83
C ASP A 13 -1.08 12.81 2.06
N ASP A 14 -1.53 13.21 3.26
CA ASP A 14 -1.75 14.61 3.64
C ASP A 14 -0.45 15.46 3.64
N PHE A 15 0.69 14.82 3.74
CA PHE A 15 1.99 15.47 3.86
C PHE A 15 2.89 15.29 2.63
N VAL A 16 2.42 14.59 1.58
CA VAL A 16 3.16 14.44 0.32
C VAL A 16 2.91 15.66 -0.56
N ASP A 17 3.99 16.32 -1.01
CA ASP A 17 3.92 17.32 -2.08
C ASP A 17 3.75 16.60 -3.43
N TRP A 18 2.49 16.24 -3.74
CA TRP A 18 2.14 15.43 -4.90
C TRP A 18 2.49 16.07 -6.23
N GLU A 19 2.51 17.41 -6.31
CA GLU A 19 2.88 18.12 -7.52
C GLU A 19 4.36 17.91 -7.84
N LYS A 20 5.23 18.22 -6.86
CA LYS A 20 6.68 18.01 -7.02
C LYS A 20 7.05 16.53 -7.11
N ALA A 21 6.37 15.66 -6.38
CA ALA A 21 6.56 14.23 -6.48
C ALA A 21 6.27 13.72 -7.89
N ARG A 22 5.16 14.17 -8.49
CA ARG A 22 4.82 13.84 -9.87
C ARG A 22 5.87 14.35 -10.85
N GLU A 23 6.30 15.58 -10.71
CA GLU A 23 7.33 16.16 -11.57
C GLU A 23 8.64 15.35 -11.49
N ALA A 24 9.07 14.98 -10.30
CA ALA A 24 10.27 14.16 -10.10
C ALA A 24 10.17 12.78 -10.76
N VAL A 25 9.01 12.11 -10.67
CA VAL A 25 8.77 10.82 -11.32
C VAL A 25 8.76 10.97 -12.84
N VAL A 26 8.10 11.99 -13.37
CA VAL A 26 8.11 12.33 -14.81
C VAL A 26 9.54 12.50 -15.29
N GLN A 27 10.32 13.32 -14.62
CA GLN A 27 11.72 13.57 -15.00
C GLN A 27 12.59 12.31 -14.94
N ALA A 28 12.34 11.40 -13.99
CA ALA A 28 13.06 10.14 -13.91
C ALA A 28 12.79 9.24 -15.13
N TYR A 29 11.54 9.17 -15.60
CA TYR A 29 11.18 8.42 -16.80
C TYR A 29 11.75 9.06 -18.07
N LEU A 30 11.60 10.38 -18.24
CA LEU A 30 12.13 11.10 -19.39
C LEU A 30 13.66 10.96 -19.53
N LYS A 31 14.38 11.08 -18.41
CA LYS A 31 15.85 10.86 -18.38
C LYS A 31 16.24 9.42 -18.71
N SER A 32 15.33 8.48 -18.51
CA SER A 32 15.53 7.07 -18.86
C SER A 32 15.14 6.75 -20.31
N GLY A 33 14.74 7.75 -21.10
CA GLY A 33 14.38 7.60 -22.51
C GLY A 33 12.94 7.17 -22.78
N ILE A 34 12.05 7.21 -21.77
CA ILE A 34 10.62 6.94 -21.98
C ILE A 34 10.00 8.15 -22.71
N PRO A 35 9.26 7.95 -23.82
CA PRO A 35 8.66 9.04 -24.57
C PRO A 35 7.71 9.92 -23.74
N ASN A 36 7.77 11.24 -23.94
CA ASN A 36 6.96 12.19 -23.19
C ASN A 36 5.44 11.92 -23.33
N GLU A 37 4.97 11.59 -24.53
CA GLU A 37 3.56 11.27 -24.78
C GLU A 37 3.07 10.03 -24.01
N ILE A 38 3.97 9.12 -23.64
CA ILE A 38 3.64 7.95 -22.82
C ILE A 38 3.56 8.34 -21.34
N VAL A 39 4.56 9.07 -20.85
CA VAL A 39 4.64 9.50 -19.44
C VAL A 39 3.49 10.44 -19.09
N MET A 40 3.16 11.38 -19.95
CA MET A 40 2.16 12.42 -19.70
C MET A 40 0.71 11.94 -19.71
N LYS A 41 0.44 10.68 -20.12
CA LYS A 41 -0.89 10.05 -20.00
C LYS A 41 -1.37 9.94 -18.57
N TYR A 42 -0.46 9.89 -17.60
CA TYR A 42 -0.77 9.63 -16.20
C TYR A 42 -0.66 10.87 -15.33
N ARG A 43 -1.73 11.19 -14.61
CA ARG A 43 -1.77 12.34 -13.69
C ARG A 43 -1.23 12.02 -12.30
N SER A 44 -1.39 10.78 -11.83
CA SER A 44 -0.91 10.32 -10.52
C SER A 44 0.45 9.65 -10.64
N SER A 45 1.39 9.98 -9.74
CA SER A 45 2.73 9.37 -9.67
C SER A 45 2.65 7.86 -9.40
N VAL A 46 1.78 7.45 -8.47
CA VAL A 46 1.59 6.04 -8.11
C VAL A 46 1.02 5.26 -9.29
N ARG A 47 -0.02 5.80 -9.93
CA ARG A 47 -0.61 5.18 -11.13
C ARG A 47 0.39 5.13 -12.29
N MET A 48 1.19 6.18 -12.46
CA MET A 48 2.26 6.19 -13.46
C MET A 48 3.26 5.05 -13.23
N LEU A 49 3.71 4.85 -11.99
CA LEU A 49 4.62 3.75 -11.62
C LEU A 49 3.99 2.36 -11.89
N SER A 50 2.72 2.18 -11.55
CA SER A 50 2.02 0.91 -11.79
C SER A 50 1.84 0.60 -13.28
N GLU A 51 1.29 1.55 -14.03
CA GLU A 51 0.89 1.34 -15.44
C GLU A 51 2.09 1.34 -16.40
N LEU A 52 3.10 2.19 -16.15
CA LEU A 52 4.31 2.19 -16.99
C LEU A 52 5.20 0.98 -16.75
N TYR A 53 5.02 0.24 -15.67
CA TYR A 53 5.80 -0.97 -15.42
C TYR A 53 5.65 -1.99 -16.56
N GLU A 54 4.43 -2.27 -16.99
CA GLU A 54 4.16 -3.18 -18.12
C GLU A 54 4.75 -2.66 -19.44
N TYR A 55 4.61 -1.35 -19.70
CA TYR A 55 5.21 -0.74 -20.88
C TYR A 55 6.74 -0.90 -20.88
N VAL A 56 7.36 -0.60 -19.75
CA VAL A 56 8.82 -0.69 -19.58
C VAL A 56 9.32 -2.13 -19.76
N LEU A 57 8.63 -3.11 -19.21
CA LEU A 57 9.00 -4.52 -19.35
C LEU A 57 8.87 -5.04 -20.78
N ARG A 58 7.92 -4.52 -21.56
CA ARG A 58 7.75 -4.87 -22.98
C ARG A 58 8.76 -4.19 -23.89
N SER A 59 9.17 -2.97 -23.54
CA SER A 59 10.00 -2.12 -24.39
C SER A 59 11.50 -2.24 -24.12
N TYR A 60 11.90 -2.80 -22.97
CA TYR A 60 13.30 -2.89 -22.55
C TYR A 60 13.65 -4.28 -22.00
N PRO A 61 14.92 -4.73 -22.12
CA PRO A 61 15.39 -5.93 -21.44
C PRO A 61 15.11 -5.85 -19.92
N HIS A 62 14.72 -6.95 -19.29
CA HIS A 62 14.28 -6.98 -17.89
C HIS A 62 15.19 -6.22 -16.90
N ARG A 63 16.51 -6.38 -17.03
CA ARG A 63 17.48 -5.65 -16.17
C ARG A 63 17.39 -4.13 -16.34
N VAL A 64 17.21 -3.67 -17.59
CA VAL A 64 17.10 -2.24 -17.91
C VAL A 64 15.76 -1.73 -17.41
N GLY A 65 14.69 -2.44 -17.72
CA GLY A 65 13.33 -2.09 -17.28
C GLY A 65 13.22 -1.95 -15.77
N ASN A 66 13.72 -2.93 -15.01
CA ASN A 66 13.73 -2.87 -13.55
C ASN A 66 14.56 -1.70 -13.02
N ARG A 67 15.68 -1.36 -13.67
CA ARG A 67 16.48 -0.18 -13.29
C ARG A 67 15.72 1.12 -13.51
N ILE A 68 15.06 1.28 -14.67
CA ILE A 68 14.22 2.43 -14.98
C ILE A 68 13.13 2.60 -13.93
N GLN A 69 12.41 1.52 -13.66
CA GLN A 69 11.31 1.50 -12.72
C GLN A 69 11.76 1.84 -11.28
N ASN A 70 12.88 1.26 -10.84
CA ASN A 70 13.45 1.56 -9.52
C ASN A 70 13.93 3.02 -9.41
N GLN A 71 14.46 3.62 -10.48
CA GLN A 71 14.84 5.02 -10.47
C GLN A 71 13.63 5.94 -10.33
N ALA A 72 12.55 5.66 -11.06
CA ALA A 72 11.30 6.39 -10.95
C ALA A 72 10.64 6.22 -9.56
N SER A 73 10.65 4.99 -9.02
CA SER A 73 10.16 4.71 -7.66
C SER A 73 10.95 5.48 -6.60
N LYS A 74 12.29 5.53 -6.71
CA LYS A 74 13.14 6.30 -5.79
C LYS A 74 12.93 7.82 -5.88
N ALA A 75 12.48 8.32 -7.03
CA ALA A 75 12.13 9.73 -7.15
C ALA A 75 10.89 10.06 -6.30
N LEU A 76 9.88 9.19 -6.27
CA LEU A 76 8.70 9.34 -5.40
C LEU A 76 9.05 9.12 -3.93
N GLU A 77 9.85 8.09 -3.62
CA GLU A 77 10.26 7.72 -2.25
C GLU A 77 10.78 8.90 -1.43
N LYS A 78 11.52 9.83 -2.04
CA LYS A 78 12.03 11.02 -1.36
C LYS A 78 10.94 11.87 -0.73
N PHE A 79 9.81 12.02 -1.42
CA PHE A 79 8.67 12.79 -0.93
C PHE A 79 7.88 12.00 0.12
N GLU A 80 7.70 10.71 -0.10
CA GLU A 80 7.06 9.82 0.87
C GLU A 80 7.83 9.77 2.19
N VAL A 81 9.17 9.71 2.16
CA VAL A 81 10.03 9.76 3.36
C VAL A 81 9.91 11.11 4.08
N GLN A 82 9.81 12.24 3.37
CA GLN A 82 9.57 13.53 4.02
C GLN A 82 8.19 13.60 4.66
N ALA A 83 7.16 13.07 3.99
CA ALA A 83 5.81 12.95 4.53
C ALA A 83 5.78 12.05 5.77
N ALA A 84 6.45 10.90 5.74
CA ALA A 84 6.56 9.96 6.84
C ALA A 84 7.12 10.56 8.15
N LYS A 85 7.95 11.60 8.03
CA LYS A 85 8.44 12.37 9.19
C LYS A 85 7.38 13.24 9.85
N LYS A 86 6.25 13.48 9.18
CA LYS A 86 5.16 14.36 9.66
C LYS A 86 3.86 13.60 9.92
N ALA A 87 3.64 12.49 9.22
CA ALA A 87 2.42 11.69 9.29
C ALA A 87 2.02 11.35 10.73
N THR A 88 0.73 11.24 11.00
CA THR A 88 0.18 10.86 12.31
C THR A 88 -0.60 9.55 12.21
N LEU A 89 -0.90 8.95 13.35
CA LEU A 89 -1.72 7.74 13.38
C LEU A 89 -3.17 8.03 13.03
N MET A 90 -3.78 7.14 12.27
CA MET A 90 -5.24 7.11 12.16
C MET A 90 -5.86 6.73 13.50
N PRO A 91 -7.07 7.25 13.82
CA PRO A 91 -7.75 6.97 15.08
C PRO A 91 -7.92 5.45 15.30
N GLY A 92 -7.51 4.95 16.47
CA GLY A 92 -7.57 3.53 16.82
C GLY A 92 -6.44 2.66 16.29
N ALA A 93 -5.56 3.15 15.42
CA ALA A 93 -4.53 2.32 14.77
C ALA A 93 -3.59 1.63 15.78
N LYS A 94 -3.05 2.38 16.75
CA LYS A 94 -2.14 1.82 17.75
C LYS A 94 -2.84 0.79 18.65
N ASP A 95 -4.09 1.06 19.03
CA ASP A 95 -4.86 0.20 19.93
C ASP A 95 -5.20 -1.13 19.26
N VAL A 96 -5.62 -1.09 17.98
CA VAL A 96 -5.90 -2.30 17.20
C VAL A 96 -4.63 -3.13 17.00
N LEU A 97 -3.50 -2.51 16.63
CA LEU A 97 -2.24 -3.24 16.46
C LEU A 97 -1.79 -3.90 17.77
N ALA A 98 -1.85 -3.18 18.90
CA ALA A 98 -1.50 -3.71 20.20
C ALA A 98 -2.42 -4.85 20.63
N TRP A 99 -3.73 -4.71 20.40
CA TRP A 99 -4.72 -5.75 20.69
C TRP A 99 -4.47 -7.01 19.85
N LEU A 100 -4.24 -6.90 18.55
CA LEU A 100 -3.92 -8.04 17.69
C LEU A 100 -2.66 -8.76 18.15
N LYS A 101 -1.62 -8.04 18.53
CA LYS A 101 -0.39 -8.65 19.07
C LYS A 101 -0.65 -9.37 20.39
N SER A 102 -1.52 -8.85 21.26
CA SER A 102 -1.90 -9.54 22.52
C SER A 102 -2.63 -10.85 22.27
N LYS A 103 -3.23 -11.03 21.08
CA LYS A 103 -3.88 -12.26 20.63
C LYS A 103 -2.95 -13.19 19.83
N GLY A 104 -1.66 -12.87 19.73
CA GLY A 104 -0.70 -13.66 18.98
C GLY A 104 -0.83 -13.54 17.46
N VAL A 105 -1.59 -12.56 16.96
CA VAL A 105 -1.81 -12.36 15.53
C VAL A 105 -0.56 -11.78 14.87
N ARG A 106 -0.15 -12.35 13.73
CA ARG A 106 0.91 -11.79 12.88
C ARG A 106 0.35 -10.68 12.03
N ILE A 107 1.09 -9.56 11.93
CA ILE A 107 0.66 -8.34 11.26
C ILE A 107 1.61 -8.01 10.10
N GLY A 108 1.06 -7.89 8.90
CA GLY A 108 1.76 -7.42 7.71
C GLY A 108 1.22 -6.09 7.22
N ILE A 109 2.09 -5.30 6.61
CA ILE A 109 1.72 -4.11 5.85
C ILE A 109 1.82 -4.44 4.36
N VAL A 110 0.80 -4.08 3.58
CA VAL A 110 0.76 -4.20 2.12
C VAL A 110 0.37 -2.84 1.53
N SER A 111 1.34 -2.13 0.96
CA SER A 111 1.16 -0.72 0.59
C SER A 111 1.83 -0.36 -0.73
N SER A 112 1.24 0.60 -1.44
CA SER A 112 1.86 1.22 -2.61
C SER A 112 2.94 2.26 -2.28
N ASN A 113 3.18 2.55 -1.01
CA ASN A 113 4.28 3.42 -0.56
C ASN A 113 5.62 2.67 -0.58
N SER A 114 6.73 3.42 -0.56
CA SER A 114 8.04 2.79 -0.46
C SER A 114 8.24 2.14 0.92
N PRO A 115 8.91 0.98 1.00
CA PRO A 115 9.23 0.34 2.27
C PRO A 115 9.98 1.27 3.23
N VAL A 116 10.88 2.09 2.70
CA VAL A 116 11.65 3.06 3.50
C VAL A 116 10.74 4.10 4.17
N ALA A 117 9.77 4.64 3.44
CA ALA A 117 8.81 5.60 4.01
C ALA A 117 7.93 4.94 5.08
N ILE A 118 7.48 3.70 4.84
CA ILE A 118 6.71 2.91 5.81
C ILE A 118 7.52 2.73 7.10
N GLU A 119 8.77 2.25 7.00
CA GLU A 119 9.64 2.02 8.17
C GLU A 119 9.91 3.30 8.96
N VAL A 120 10.17 4.42 8.28
CA VAL A 120 10.37 5.73 8.92
C VAL A 120 9.15 6.15 9.73
N ALA A 121 7.95 6.03 9.17
CA ALA A 121 6.72 6.40 9.88
C ALA A 121 6.43 5.44 11.05
N LEU A 122 6.49 4.13 10.84
CA LEU A 122 6.26 3.12 11.87
C LEU A 122 7.18 3.29 13.07
N THR A 123 8.48 3.56 12.80
CA THR A 123 9.51 3.79 13.84
C THR A 123 9.19 5.05 14.62
N ARG A 124 8.98 6.17 13.94
CA ARG A 124 8.68 7.45 14.58
C ARG A 124 7.40 7.42 15.41
N LEU A 125 6.38 6.72 14.93
CA LEU A 125 5.09 6.57 15.62
C LEU A 125 5.10 5.47 16.70
N SER A 126 6.24 4.80 16.91
CA SER A 126 6.43 3.75 17.92
C SER A 126 5.49 2.55 17.76
N ILE A 127 5.12 2.22 16.50
CA ILE A 127 4.29 1.07 16.16
C ILE A 127 5.02 0.00 15.34
N PHE A 128 6.27 0.22 14.94
CA PHE A 128 7.09 -0.75 14.21
C PHE A 128 7.15 -2.12 14.91
N ARG A 129 7.22 -2.12 16.26
CA ARG A 129 7.26 -3.33 17.09
C ARG A 129 6.04 -4.26 16.94
N PHE A 130 4.94 -3.78 16.38
CA PHE A 130 3.74 -4.59 16.15
C PHE A 130 3.73 -5.27 14.79
N VAL A 131 4.62 -4.88 13.87
CA VAL A 131 4.62 -5.32 12.48
C VAL A 131 5.61 -6.47 12.28
N ASP A 132 5.16 -7.57 11.70
CA ASP A 132 5.97 -8.77 11.45
C ASP A 132 6.48 -8.83 10.00
N ALA A 133 5.81 -8.12 9.06
CA ALA A 133 6.23 -8.05 7.67
C ALA A 133 5.82 -6.72 7.03
N ILE A 134 6.66 -6.20 6.15
CA ILE A 134 6.37 -5.05 5.30
C ILE A 134 6.55 -5.49 3.85
N VAL A 135 5.56 -5.17 3.03
CA VAL A 135 5.59 -5.25 1.57
C VAL A 135 5.10 -3.89 1.05
N GLY A 136 6.01 -3.13 0.51
CA GLY A 136 5.74 -1.86 -0.12
C GLY A 136 5.92 -1.96 -1.63
N ARG A 137 6.02 -0.81 -2.30
CA ARG A 137 6.33 -0.70 -3.70
C ARG A 137 7.75 -1.20 -3.99
N GLU A 138 7.87 -2.49 -4.28
CA GLU A 138 9.13 -3.19 -4.53
C GLU A 138 9.05 -3.95 -5.87
N PHE A 139 9.64 -3.41 -6.91
CA PHE A 139 9.73 -4.11 -8.20
C PHE A 139 10.72 -5.30 -8.10
N PRO A 140 10.37 -6.48 -8.65
CA PRO A 140 9.38 -6.72 -9.70
C PRO A 140 7.96 -7.04 -9.26
N LEU A 141 7.56 -6.90 -8.00
CA LEU A 141 6.17 -7.12 -7.61
C LEU A 141 5.26 -6.10 -8.29
N LYS A 142 4.13 -6.57 -8.79
CA LYS A 142 3.08 -5.69 -9.32
C LYS A 142 2.29 -5.11 -8.16
N MET A 143 2.00 -3.81 -8.26
CA MET A 143 1.26 -3.09 -7.23
C MET A 143 -0.23 -3.46 -7.22
N LYS A 144 -0.90 -3.25 -6.09
CA LYS A 144 -2.37 -3.38 -5.97
C LYS A 144 -3.08 -2.65 -7.13
N PRO A 145 -4.15 -3.19 -7.71
CA PRO A 145 -4.95 -4.34 -7.27
C PRO A 145 -4.37 -5.71 -7.64
N ASN A 146 -3.17 -5.80 -8.23
CA ASN A 146 -2.54 -7.09 -8.52
C ASN A 146 -2.28 -7.87 -7.21
N PRO A 147 -2.46 -9.20 -7.20
CA PRO A 147 -2.32 -10.02 -6.00
C PRO A 147 -0.88 -10.21 -5.51
N ASP A 148 0.14 -9.78 -6.26
CA ASP A 148 1.55 -10.06 -5.98
C ASP A 148 2.00 -9.59 -4.59
N GLU A 149 1.66 -8.35 -4.21
CA GLU A 149 2.04 -7.78 -2.91
C GLU A 149 1.37 -8.53 -1.75
N PHE A 150 0.09 -8.90 -1.88
CA PHE A 150 -0.63 -9.71 -0.88
C PHE A 150 -0.01 -11.10 -0.76
N THR A 151 0.19 -11.79 -1.88
CA THR A 151 0.80 -13.12 -1.92
C THR A 151 2.20 -13.11 -1.31
N HIS A 152 2.99 -12.06 -1.60
CA HIS A 152 4.33 -11.91 -1.03
C HIS A 152 4.27 -11.69 0.49
N CYS A 153 3.34 -10.88 0.99
CA CYS A 153 3.15 -10.63 2.41
C CYS A 153 2.71 -11.91 3.15
N LEU A 154 1.78 -12.69 2.60
CA LEU A 154 1.36 -13.97 3.16
C LEU A 154 2.55 -14.93 3.32
N ARG A 155 3.43 -15.01 2.32
CA ARG A 155 4.66 -15.82 2.39
C ARG A 155 5.60 -15.36 3.50
N LYS A 156 5.83 -14.04 3.63
CA LYS A 156 6.63 -13.48 4.74
C LYS A 156 6.01 -13.83 6.10
N LEU A 157 4.70 -13.76 6.22
CA LEU A 157 3.97 -14.10 7.44
C LEU A 157 3.79 -15.61 7.66
N ARG A 158 4.15 -16.45 6.69
CA ARG A 158 3.95 -17.90 6.71
C ARG A 158 2.49 -18.28 7.04
N CYS A 159 1.55 -17.69 6.35
CA CYS A 159 0.11 -17.99 6.49
C CYS A 159 -0.54 -18.17 5.11
N THR A 160 -1.67 -18.87 5.12
CA THR A 160 -2.51 -19.08 3.94
C THR A 160 -3.53 -17.95 3.79
N PRO A 161 -4.12 -17.74 2.60
CA PRO A 161 -5.18 -16.74 2.42
C PRO A 161 -6.37 -16.91 3.36
N ARG A 162 -6.78 -18.15 3.64
CA ARG A 162 -7.92 -18.44 4.53
C ARG A 162 -7.69 -18.08 6.00
N GLU A 163 -6.44 -17.96 6.42
CA GLU A 163 -6.03 -17.53 7.76
C GLU A 163 -5.79 -16.02 7.84
N ALA A 164 -6.09 -15.28 6.76
CA ALA A 164 -5.76 -13.88 6.65
C ALA A 164 -7.00 -12.99 6.50
N VAL A 165 -6.90 -11.80 7.07
CA VAL A 165 -7.84 -10.70 6.85
C VAL A 165 -7.06 -9.53 6.28
N GLY A 166 -7.53 -8.95 5.18
CA GLY A 166 -6.99 -7.75 4.55
C GLY A 166 -7.85 -6.54 4.91
N VAL A 167 -7.22 -5.43 5.25
CA VAL A 167 -7.89 -4.16 5.62
C VAL A 167 -7.32 -3.03 4.79
N GLY A 168 -8.16 -2.25 4.13
CA GLY A 168 -7.73 -1.09 3.36
C GLY A 168 -8.86 -0.14 3.00
N ASP A 169 -8.51 1.08 2.62
CA ASP A 169 -9.43 2.19 2.35
C ASP A 169 -9.72 2.40 0.85
N ARG A 170 -9.02 1.67 -0.01
CA ARG A 170 -9.16 1.80 -1.46
C ARG A 170 -9.80 0.59 -2.10
N THR A 171 -10.46 0.81 -3.24
CA THR A 171 -11.02 -0.26 -4.06
C THR A 171 -9.99 -1.31 -4.47
N TYR A 172 -8.76 -0.90 -4.75
CA TYR A 172 -7.68 -1.82 -5.12
C TYR A 172 -7.19 -2.70 -3.95
N ASP A 173 -7.38 -2.30 -2.70
CA ASP A 173 -7.10 -3.13 -1.53
C ASP A 173 -8.09 -4.29 -1.44
N VAL A 174 -9.38 -3.96 -1.59
CA VAL A 174 -10.46 -4.94 -1.60
C VAL A 174 -10.31 -5.92 -2.75
N ILE A 175 -10.10 -5.40 -3.97
CA ILE A 175 -9.95 -6.23 -5.18
C ILE A 175 -8.74 -7.15 -5.03
N GLY A 176 -7.57 -6.63 -4.65
CA GLY A 176 -6.35 -7.41 -4.50
C GLY A 176 -6.44 -8.47 -3.40
N ALA A 177 -7.09 -8.17 -2.27
CA ALA A 177 -7.31 -9.13 -1.19
C ALA A 177 -8.24 -10.27 -1.64
N LYS A 178 -9.35 -9.94 -2.32
CA LYS A 178 -10.31 -10.93 -2.86
C LYS A 178 -9.69 -11.83 -3.92
N GLU A 179 -8.85 -11.28 -4.80
CA GLU A 179 -8.15 -12.02 -5.84
C GLU A 179 -7.28 -13.15 -5.27
N VAL A 180 -6.73 -12.94 -4.08
CA VAL A 180 -5.94 -13.95 -3.34
C VAL A 180 -6.81 -14.90 -2.51
N GLY A 181 -8.07 -14.55 -2.28
CA GLY A 181 -9.00 -15.30 -1.41
C GLY A 181 -8.81 -14.96 0.08
N ILE A 182 -8.39 -13.73 0.38
CA ILE A 182 -8.27 -13.17 1.74
C ILE A 182 -9.62 -12.55 2.12
N PHE A 183 -10.08 -12.76 3.36
CA PHE A 183 -11.24 -12.06 3.91
C PHE A 183 -10.98 -10.54 3.92
N SER A 184 -11.80 -9.79 3.18
CA SER A 184 -11.58 -8.38 2.89
C SER A 184 -12.45 -7.47 3.76
N VAL A 185 -11.80 -6.51 4.44
CA VAL A 185 -12.45 -5.46 5.22
C VAL A 185 -12.13 -4.11 4.57
N ALA A 186 -13.16 -3.46 4.05
CA ALA A 186 -13.04 -2.08 3.58
C ALA A 186 -13.22 -1.10 4.73
N ILE A 187 -12.34 -0.11 4.84
CA ILE A 187 -12.47 0.97 5.81
C ILE A 187 -12.70 2.30 5.10
N THR A 188 -13.66 3.10 5.58
CA THR A 188 -14.07 4.35 4.91
C THR A 188 -13.33 5.58 5.45
N THR A 189 -12.07 5.42 5.85
CA THR A 189 -11.23 6.51 6.37
C THR A 189 -10.46 7.27 5.29
N GLY A 190 -10.35 6.70 4.09
CA GLY A 190 -9.56 7.30 3.01
C GLY A 190 -10.39 7.88 1.88
N LYS A 191 -9.81 7.91 0.68
CA LYS A 191 -10.36 8.65 -0.47
C LYS A 191 -11.44 7.91 -1.27
N SER A 192 -11.56 6.57 -1.12
CA SER A 192 -12.65 5.85 -1.76
C SER A 192 -13.95 6.04 -0.99
N THR A 193 -15.03 6.36 -1.70
CA THR A 193 -16.34 6.48 -1.07
C THR A 193 -16.87 5.13 -0.60
N LYS A 194 -17.81 5.14 0.34
CA LYS A 194 -18.45 3.90 0.81
C LYS A 194 -19.12 3.15 -0.34
N GLU A 195 -19.72 3.86 -1.27
CA GLU A 195 -20.38 3.31 -2.45
C GLU A 195 -19.37 2.62 -3.38
N GLU A 196 -18.20 3.24 -3.64
CA GLU A 196 -17.14 2.64 -4.44
C GLU A 196 -16.59 1.37 -3.79
N LEU A 197 -16.32 1.42 -2.47
CA LEU A 197 -15.87 0.25 -1.72
C LEU A 197 -16.91 -0.88 -1.72
N THR A 198 -18.18 -0.54 -1.52
CA THR A 198 -19.27 -1.54 -1.49
C THR A 198 -19.44 -2.23 -2.85
N ARG A 199 -19.22 -1.51 -3.97
CA ARG A 199 -19.27 -2.11 -5.34
C ARG A 199 -18.18 -3.16 -5.57
N CYS A 200 -17.08 -3.13 -4.79
CA CYS A 200 -16.05 -4.17 -4.82
C CYS A 200 -16.44 -5.41 -4.01
N GLU A 201 -17.63 -5.39 -3.37
CA GLU A 201 -18.16 -6.49 -2.55
C GLU A 201 -17.18 -6.99 -1.50
N PRO A 202 -16.68 -6.15 -0.59
CA PRO A 202 -15.86 -6.60 0.52
C PRO A 202 -16.69 -7.48 1.47
N ASP A 203 -16.04 -8.37 2.21
CA ASP A 203 -16.73 -9.20 3.20
C ASP A 203 -17.29 -8.34 4.34
N ARG A 204 -16.67 -7.21 4.66
CA ARG A 204 -17.15 -6.21 5.64
C ARG A 204 -16.78 -4.79 5.22
N VAL A 205 -17.60 -3.83 5.66
CA VAL A 205 -17.30 -2.39 5.57
C VAL A 205 -17.37 -1.81 6.96
N ILE A 206 -16.37 -1.05 7.37
CA ILE A 206 -16.29 -0.35 8.66
C ILE A 206 -16.01 1.14 8.46
N GLY A 207 -16.46 1.97 9.39
CA GLY A 207 -16.22 3.41 9.38
C GLY A 207 -14.91 3.82 10.05
N SER A 208 -14.40 2.98 10.95
CA SER A 208 -13.19 3.27 11.72
C SER A 208 -12.53 1.99 12.23
N LEU A 209 -11.26 2.08 12.63
CA LEU A 209 -10.55 0.97 13.26
C LEU A 209 -11.14 0.60 14.66
N TYR A 210 -11.90 1.47 15.29
CA TYR A 210 -12.59 1.14 16.56
C TYR A 210 -13.67 0.05 16.36
N GLU A 211 -14.25 -0.05 15.16
CA GLU A 211 -15.22 -1.09 14.81
C GLU A 211 -14.58 -2.44 14.48
N PHE A 212 -13.24 -2.48 14.39
CA PHE A 212 -12.51 -3.65 13.93
C PHE A 212 -12.54 -4.82 14.93
N GLN A 213 -12.37 -4.53 16.23
CA GLN A 213 -12.27 -5.57 17.26
C GLN A 213 -13.50 -6.49 17.33
N PRO A 214 -14.77 -5.99 17.34
CA PRO A 214 -15.95 -6.84 17.35
C PRO A 214 -16.06 -7.77 16.15
N ILE A 215 -15.63 -7.30 14.97
CA ILE A 215 -15.74 -8.05 13.72
C ILE A 215 -14.68 -9.16 13.65
N VAL A 216 -13.44 -8.82 13.97
CA VAL A 216 -12.30 -9.75 13.88
C VAL A 216 -12.24 -10.68 15.08
N GLY A 217 -12.72 -10.27 16.25
CA GLY A 217 -12.83 -11.14 17.41
C GLY A 217 -13.72 -12.37 17.20
N LEU A 218 -14.61 -12.34 16.20
CA LEU A 218 -15.40 -13.50 15.77
C LEU A 218 -14.65 -14.43 14.80
N LEU A 219 -13.53 -13.98 14.23
CA LEU A 219 -12.72 -14.72 13.27
C LEU A 219 -11.44 -15.32 13.90
N LEU A 220 -11.09 -14.90 15.11
CA LEU A 220 -9.95 -15.39 15.90
C LEU A 220 -10.39 -16.46 16.90
#